data_79ef057f127f5a6ca87ae7496d4c83ca
#
_entry.id   79ef057f127f5a6ca87ae7496d4c83ca
#
_cell.length_a   1.000
_cell.length_b   1.000
_cell.length_c   1.000
_cell.angle_alpha   90.00
_cell.angle_beta   90.00
_cell.angle_gamma   90.00
#
_symmetry.space_group_name_H-M   'P 1'
#
loop_
_entity.id
_entity.type
_entity.pdbx_description
1 polymer ?
#
loop_
_entity_poly.entity_id
_entity_poly.type
_entity_poly.pdbx_seq_one_letter_code
_entity_poly.pdbx_strand_id
1 'polypeptide(L)'
;LRVELEWIRRGARARSTKQKAHIQRYEALRDMEGPKETEKLQMSSLSSRLGNKTIELNNIAKSYDEKQLIKDFSYIFLADDRIGIVGENGCGKSTLMKVIMGEVQPDAGSVEIGQTVKIGYFSQENEKLDDTMRVIDYIKETAEFVRTDEGLVSASKMLERFLFDSTLQYSKIEKLSGGEKRRLYLLKILME
;
A
#
# COMPACT_ATOMS: atom_id res chain seq x y z
N LEU A 1 8.34 28.41 18.91
CA LEU A 1 9.34 29.14 18.11
C LEU A 1 8.94 30.60 17.91
N ARG A 2 7.75 30.97 17.40
CA ARG A 2 7.35 32.38 17.16
C ARG A 2 7.38 33.23 18.44
N VAL A 3 6.83 32.74 19.54
CA VAL A 3 6.78 33.45 20.83
C VAL A 3 8.17 33.70 21.39
N GLU A 4 9.06 32.71 21.32
CA GLU A 4 10.44 32.82 21.78
C GLU A 4 11.27 33.77 20.89
N LEU A 5 11.01 33.78 19.58
CA LEU A 5 11.65 34.63 18.62
C LEU A 5 11.26 36.10 18.81
N GLU A 6 9.98 36.40 19.11
CA GLU A 6 9.53 37.75 19.45
C GLU A 6 10.14 38.24 20.75
N TRP A 7 10.25 37.36 21.75
CA TRP A 7 10.89 37.70 23.03
C TRP A 7 12.38 38.03 22.83
N ILE A 8 13.10 37.30 22.02
CA ILE A 8 14.50 37.55 21.67
C ILE A 8 14.67 38.89 20.91
N ARG A 9 13.76 39.19 19.98
CA ARG A 9 13.79 40.44 19.16
C ARG A 9 13.50 41.69 19.95
N ARG A 10 12.67 41.65 21.00
CA ARG A 10 12.31 42.81 21.84
C ARG A 10 13.49 43.44 22.58
N GLY A 11 14.66 42.81 22.60
CA GLY A 11 15.83 43.34 23.30
C GLY A 11 15.70 43.23 24.84
N ALA A 12 16.84 43.35 25.53
CA ALA A 12 16.85 43.46 26.98
C ALA A 12 16.46 44.86 27.41
N ARG A 13 15.48 45.04 28.29
CA ARG A 13 15.26 46.33 28.97
C ARG A 13 16.53 46.66 29.76
N ALA A 14 16.93 47.96 29.79
CA ALA A 14 18.10 48.41 30.50
C ALA A 14 18.16 47.84 31.91
N ARG A 15 19.18 47.04 32.23
CA ARG A 15 19.46 46.30 33.47
C ARG A 15 18.98 44.85 33.59
N SER A 16 18.40 44.21 32.53
CA SER A 16 18.11 42.77 32.61
C SER A 16 18.93 42.03 31.57
N THR A 17 19.78 41.12 32.00
CA THR A 17 20.48 40.18 31.15
C THR A 17 19.44 39.18 30.59
N LYS A 18 19.42 38.92 29.30
CA LYS A 18 18.59 37.88 28.71
C LYS A 18 18.89 36.55 29.46
N GLN A 19 17.90 35.94 30.01
CA GLN A 19 18.13 34.70 30.78
C GLN A 19 18.69 33.64 29.82
N LYS A 20 19.86 33.12 30.13
CA LYS A 20 20.56 32.06 29.38
C LYS A 20 19.65 30.89 29.03
N ALA A 21 18.75 30.55 29.94
CA ALA A 21 17.79 29.48 29.77
C ALA A 21 16.82 29.70 28.58
N HIS A 22 16.38 30.93 28.33
CA HIS A 22 15.50 31.24 27.18
C HIS A 22 16.25 31.13 25.84
N ILE A 23 17.50 31.55 25.81
CA ILE A 23 18.34 31.44 24.61
C ILE A 23 18.61 29.97 24.32
N GLN A 24 19.01 29.19 25.32
CA GLN A 24 19.24 27.75 25.18
C GLN A 24 17.98 27.00 24.74
N ARG A 25 16.80 27.40 25.26
CA ARG A 25 15.52 26.80 24.87
C ARG A 25 15.16 27.13 23.40
N TYR A 26 15.44 28.35 22.95
CA TYR A 26 15.25 28.74 21.56
C TYR A 26 16.20 27.96 20.63
N GLU A 27 17.47 27.84 21.00
CA GLU A 27 18.47 27.08 20.22
C GLU A 27 18.08 25.62 20.17
N ALA A 28 17.67 25.01 21.28
CA ALA A 28 17.18 23.64 21.30
C ALA A 28 15.93 23.45 20.44
N LEU A 29 14.98 24.39 20.44
CA LEU A 29 13.78 24.34 19.61
C LEU A 29 14.06 24.62 18.12
N ARG A 30 15.08 25.43 17.83
CA ARG A 30 15.51 25.72 16.47
C ARG A 30 16.19 24.51 15.84
N ASP A 31 17.04 23.85 16.64
CA ASP A 31 17.85 22.72 16.18
C ASP A 31 17.06 21.38 16.28
N MET A 32 15.85 21.39 16.87
CA MET A 32 14.93 20.27 16.73
C MET A 32 14.52 20.14 15.25
N GLU A 33 14.86 19.02 14.64
CA GLU A 33 14.30 18.66 13.34
C GLU A 33 12.77 18.73 13.45
N GLY A 34 12.14 19.53 12.59
CA GLY A 34 10.67 19.57 12.48
C GLY A 34 10.14 18.16 12.20
N PRO A 35 8.85 17.91 12.45
CA PRO A 35 8.26 16.64 12.05
C PRO A 35 8.62 16.39 10.60
N LYS A 36 9.35 15.30 10.32
CA LYS A 36 9.67 14.88 8.95
C LYS A 36 8.37 14.88 8.19
N GLU A 37 8.32 15.60 7.06
CA GLU A 37 7.17 15.51 6.17
C GLU A 37 6.89 14.04 5.93
N THR A 38 5.66 13.61 6.19
CA THR A 38 5.26 12.23 5.97
C THR A 38 5.41 11.98 4.47
N GLU A 39 6.46 11.29 4.08
CA GLU A 39 6.69 10.92 2.70
C GLU A 39 5.44 10.18 2.21
N LYS A 40 4.83 10.69 1.16
CA LYS A 40 3.61 10.11 0.60
C LYS A 40 4.00 8.93 -0.27
N LEU A 41 3.36 7.79 -0.03
CA LEU A 41 3.46 6.62 -0.89
C LEU A 41 3.06 7.02 -2.32
N GLN A 42 3.97 6.88 -3.28
CA GLN A 42 3.71 7.16 -4.68
C GLN A 42 3.31 5.86 -5.37
N MET A 43 2.02 5.62 -5.45
CA MET A 43 1.47 4.51 -6.22
C MET A 43 1.19 4.99 -7.66
N SER A 44 2.14 4.79 -8.55
CA SER A 44 1.87 4.83 -9.99
C SER A 44 1.35 3.47 -10.43
N SER A 45 0.24 3.43 -11.15
CA SER A 45 -0.27 2.18 -11.71
C SER A 45 0.76 1.62 -12.69
N LEU A 46 1.01 0.33 -12.58
CA LEU A 46 1.74 -0.40 -13.60
C LEU A 46 0.85 -0.39 -14.85
N SER A 47 1.32 0.28 -15.89
CA SER A 47 0.55 0.43 -17.12
C SER A 47 0.48 -0.92 -17.85
N SER A 48 -0.60 -1.63 -17.66
CA SER A 48 -1.03 -2.67 -18.59
C SER A 48 -2.17 -2.11 -19.43
N ARG A 49 -2.03 -2.16 -20.76
CA ARG A 49 -3.11 -1.76 -21.67
C ARG A 49 -4.24 -2.78 -21.51
N LEU A 50 -5.29 -2.42 -20.79
CA LEU A 50 -6.50 -3.22 -20.67
C LEU A 50 -7.16 -3.31 -22.05
N GLY A 51 -7.49 -4.53 -22.49
CA GLY A 51 -8.31 -4.77 -23.66
C GLY A 51 -9.77 -4.37 -23.41
N ASN A 52 -10.62 -4.54 -24.43
CA ASN A 52 -12.04 -4.20 -24.33
C ASN A 52 -12.82 -5.08 -23.34
N LYS A 53 -12.35 -6.29 -23.04
CA LYS A 53 -12.94 -7.17 -22.01
C LYS A 53 -12.17 -7.00 -20.70
N THR A 54 -12.93 -6.72 -19.64
CA THR A 54 -12.44 -6.60 -18.26
C THR A 54 -12.82 -7.85 -17.47
N ILE A 55 -13.52 -7.74 -16.37
CA ILE A 55 -14.06 -8.86 -15.60
C ILE A 55 -15.57 -8.78 -15.64
N GLU A 56 -16.22 -9.83 -16.10
CA GLU A 56 -17.67 -9.93 -16.20
C GLU A 56 -18.16 -11.10 -15.33
N LEU A 57 -19.10 -10.80 -14.45
CA LEU A 57 -19.79 -11.77 -13.61
C LEU A 57 -21.20 -11.94 -14.13
N ASN A 58 -21.57 -13.17 -14.51
CA ASN A 58 -22.88 -13.46 -15.07
C ASN A 58 -23.65 -14.44 -14.17
N ASN A 59 -24.72 -13.95 -13.52
CA ASN A 59 -25.64 -14.73 -12.72
C ASN A 59 -24.97 -15.67 -11.69
N ILE A 60 -23.94 -15.17 -11.01
CA ILE A 60 -23.16 -15.96 -10.06
C ILE A 60 -24.01 -16.30 -8.84
N ALA A 61 -24.03 -17.58 -8.49
CA ALA A 61 -24.56 -18.08 -7.23
C ALA A 61 -23.51 -18.89 -6.49
N LYS A 62 -23.47 -18.79 -5.17
CA LYS A 62 -22.61 -19.60 -4.31
C LYS A 62 -23.25 -19.83 -2.96
N SER A 63 -23.29 -21.10 -2.58
CA SER A 63 -23.78 -21.56 -1.28
C SER A 63 -22.71 -22.39 -0.58
N TYR A 64 -22.73 -22.42 0.73
CA TYR A 64 -22.02 -23.39 1.55
C TYR A 64 -23.03 -24.04 2.49
N ASP A 65 -23.13 -25.32 2.42
CA ASP A 65 -24.16 -26.10 3.13
C ASP A 65 -25.57 -25.55 2.86
N GLU A 66 -26.31 -25.15 3.88
CA GLU A 66 -27.65 -24.57 3.75
C GLU A 66 -27.65 -23.03 3.56
N LYS A 67 -26.47 -22.38 3.64
CA LYS A 67 -26.38 -20.94 3.58
C LYS A 67 -26.02 -20.45 2.18
N GLN A 68 -26.97 -19.79 1.51
CA GLN A 68 -26.70 -19.09 0.26
C GLN A 68 -26.00 -17.75 0.54
N LEU A 69 -24.75 -17.60 0.08
CA LEU A 69 -23.94 -16.39 0.27
C LEU A 69 -24.06 -15.41 -0.89
N ILE A 70 -24.12 -15.94 -2.10
CA ILE A 70 -24.25 -15.13 -3.33
C ILE A 70 -25.46 -15.68 -4.08
N LYS A 71 -26.36 -14.78 -4.47
CA LYS A 71 -27.57 -15.12 -5.19
C LYS A 71 -27.68 -14.26 -6.45
N ASP A 72 -27.62 -14.92 -7.62
CA ASP A 72 -27.88 -14.33 -8.94
C ASP A 72 -27.19 -12.97 -9.13
N PHE A 73 -25.88 -12.91 -8.83
CA PHE A 73 -25.12 -11.69 -8.88
C PHE A 73 -24.45 -11.50 -10.24
N SER A 74 -24.77 -10.39 -10.90
CA SER A 74 -24.16 -10.01 -12.18
C SER A 74 -23.53 -8.65 -12.06
N TYR A 75 -22.31 -8.49 -12.57
CA TYR A 75 -21.60 -7.23 -12.59
C TYR A 75 -20.52 -7.20 -13.65
N ILE A 76 -20.31 -6.05 -14.29
CA ILE A 76 -19.23 -5.81 -15.24
C ILE A 76 -18.30 -4.77 -14.64
N PHE A 77 -17.06 -5.15 -14.38
CA PHE A 77 -16.04 -4.23 -13.89
C PHE A 77 -15.47 -3.42 -15.06
N LEU A 78 -15.43 -2.11 -14.92
CA LEU A 78 -14.80 -1.23 -15.89
C LEU A 78 -13.35 -0.92 -15.50
N ALA A 79 -12.55 -0.46 -16.46
CA ALA A 79 -11.11 -0.27 -16.27
C ALA A 79 -10.71 0.65 -15.10
N ASP A 80 -11.54 1.68 -14.84
CA ASP A 80 -11.22 2.68 -13.81
C ASP A 80 -12.13 2.59 -12.58
N ASP A 81 -12.90 1.50 -12.46
CA ASP A 81 -13.82 1.31 -11.34
C ASP A 81 -13.08 1.18 -10.01
N ARG A 82 -13.63 1.83 -9.00
CA ARG A 82 -13.24 1.68 -7.59
C ARG A 82 -14.44 1.26 -6.79
N ILE A 83 -14.51 -0.01 -6.45
CA ILE A 83 -15.70 -0.63 -5.86
C ILE A 83 -15.46 -0.98 -4.41
N GLY A 84 -16.36 -0.55 -3.54
CA GLY A 84 -16.41 -0.93 -2.14
C GLY A 84 -17.46 -2.00 -1.90
N ILE A 85 -17.09 -3.14 -1.30
CA ILE A 85 -18.01 -4.20 -0.91
C ILE A 85 -18.27 -4.07 0.59
N VAL A 86 -19.52 -3.74 0.96
CA VAL A 86 -19.92 -3.52 2.35
C VAL A 86 -20.95 -4.58 2.76
N GLY A 87 -20.87 -5.02 4.00
CA GLY A 87 -21.80 -5.99 4.56
C GLY A 87 -21.28 -6.60 5.86
N GLU A 88 -22.13 -7.32 6.57
CA GLU A 88 -21.81 -8.00 7.83
C GLU A 88 -20.72 -9.08 7.67
N ASN A 89 -20.12 -9.48 8.79
CA ASN A 89 -19.17 -10.60 8.77
C ASN A 89 -19.89 -11.89 8.39
N GLY A 90 -19.28 -12.67 7.48
CA GLY A 90 -19.85 -13.92 6.99
C GLY A 90 -20.97 -13.76 5.95
N CYS A 91 -21.20 -12.55 5.37
CA CYS A 91 -22.19 -12.34 4.31
C CYS A 91 -21.69 -12.77 2.90
N GLY A 92 -20.44 -13.20 2.75
CA GLY A 92 -19.94 -13.71 1.47
C GLY A 92 -18.93 -12.80 0.75
N LYS A 93 -18.48 -11.67 1.34
CA LYS A 93 -17.51 -10.74 0.70
C LYS A 93 -16.23 -11.43 0.23
N SER A 94 -15.58 -12.17 1.13
CA SER A 94 -14.36 -12.93 0.80
C SER A 94 -14.61 -14.06 -0.18
N THR A 95 -15.80 -14.66 -0.13
CA THR A 95 -16.21 -15.70 -1.08
C THR A 95 -16.35 -15.12 -2.48
N LEU A 96 -16.97 -13.94 -2.62
CA LEU A 96 -17.08 -13.25 -3.90
C LEU A 96 -15.69 -12.94 -4.49
N MET A 97 -14.76 -12.45 -3.66
CA MET A 97 -13.38 -12.21 -4.11
C MET A 97 -12.70 -13.49 -4.59
N LYS A 98 -12.84 -14.59 -3.84
CA LYS A 98 -12.29 -15.89 -4.22
C LYS A 98 -12.91 -16.46 -5.51
N VAL A 99 -14.19 -16.19 -5.74
CA VAL A 99 -14.85 -16.58 -7.00
C VAL A 99 -14.29 -15.75 -8.17
N ILE A 100 -14.10 -14.44 -7.99
CA ILE A 100 -13.49 -13.58 -9.02
C ILE A 100 -12.07 -14.03 -9.37
N MET A 101 -11.28 -14.44 -8.36
CA MET A 101 -9.91 -14.93 -8.57
C MET A 101 -9.84 -16.34 -9.17
N GLY A 102 -10.98 -17.04 -9.24
CA GLY A 102 -11.02 -18.44 -9.70
C GLY A 102 -10.58 -19.47 -8.66
N GLU A 103 -10.33 -19.06 -7.41
CA GLU A 103 -10.00 -19.98 -6.31
C GLU A 103 -11.19 -20.83 -5.88
N VAL A 104 -12.40 -20.30 -6.04
CA VAL A 104 -13.65 -20.98 -5.72
C VAL A 104 -14.55 -20.97 -6.95
N GLN A 105 -15.00 -22.12 -7.39
CA GLN A 105 -15.96 -22.21 -8.48
C GLN A 105 -17.36 -21.79 -7.99
N PRO A 106 -18.09 -20.96 -8.75
CA PRO A 106 -19.50 -20.67 -8.46
C PRO A 106 -20.35 -21.94 -8.66
N ASP A 107 -21.46 -22.04 -7.94
CA ASP A 107 -22.41 -23.14 -8.09
C ASP A 107 -23.30 -22.95 -9.34
N ALA A 108 -23.51 -21.68 -9.75
CA ALA A 108 -24.17 -21.30 -11.00
C ALA A 108 -23.58 -19.99 -11.52
N GLY A 109 -23.78 -19.74 -12.81
CA GLY A 109 -23.25 -18.57 -13.50
C GLY A 109 -21.82 -18.75 -14.00
N SER A 110 -21.20 -17.67 -14.47
CA SER A 110 -19.84 -17.69 -15.01
C SER A 110 -19.07 -16.41 -14.69
N VAL A 111 -17.76 -16.55 -14.57
CA VAL A 111 -16.80 -15.45 -14.47
C VAL A 111 -15.99 -15.42 -15.74
N GLU A 112 -16.04 -14.31 -16.44
CA GLU A 112 -15.22 -14.06 -17.63
C GLU A 112 -14.16 -13.02 -17.32
N ILE A 113 -12.88 -13.38 -17.48
CA ILE A 113 -11.74 -12.49 -17.25
C ILE A 113 -11.07 -12.22 -18.58
N GLY A 114 -10.90 -10.94 -18.92
CA GLY A 114 -10.22 -10.53 -20.14
C GLY A 114 -8.76 -11.01 -20.15
N GLN A 115 -8.26 -11.44 -21.31
CA GLN A 115 -6.90 -12.01 -21.47
C GLN A 115 -5.76 -11.07 -21.01
N THR A 116 -6.02 -9.77 -21.01
CA THR A 116 -5.03 -8.76 -20.60
C THR A 116 -5.17 -8.35 -19.13
N VAL A 117 -6.15 -8.89 -18.42
CA VAL A 117 -6.41 -8.58 -17.02
C VAL A 117 -5.49 -9.42 -16.14
N LYS A 118 -4.71 -8.74 -15.32
CA LYS A 118 -3.94 -9.35 -14.24
C LYS A 118 -4.61 -9.03 -12.92
N ILE A 119 -4.90 -10.04 -12.12
CA ILE A 119 -5.54 -9.88 -10.83
C ILE A 119 -4.48 -10.02 -9.74
N GLY A 120 -4.21 -8.92 -9.04
CA GLY A 120 -3.42 -8.96 -7.81
C GLY A 120 -4.34 -9.01 -6.59
N TYR A 121 -4.15 -9.97 -5.72
CA TYR A 121 -4.95 -10.11 -4.50
C TYR A 121 -4.17 -9.78 -3.24
N PHE A 122 -4.57 -8.74 -2.57
CA PHE A 122 -4.01 -8.34 -1.28
C PHE A 122 -4.90 -8.85 -0.15
N SER A 123 -4.57 -10.02 0.40
CA SER A 123 -5.36 -10.64 1.46
C SER A 123 -5.17 -9.95 2.82
N GLN A 124 -6.14 -10.13 3.71
CA GLN A 124 -6.02 -9.69 5.10
C GLN A 124 -5.02 -10.58 5.88
N GLU A 125 -4.92 -11.84 5.51
CA GLU A 125 -3.89 -12.76 6.01
C GLU A 125 -2.62 -12.51 5.19
N ASN A 126 -1.56 -12.06 5.85
CA ASN A 126 -0.29 -11.83 5.19
C ASN A 126 0.25 -13.16 4.66
N GLU A 127 0.68 -13.18 3.40
CA GLU A 127 1.54 -14.26 2.92
C GLU A 127 2.73 -14.40 3.88
N LYS A 128 3.16 -15.63 4.14
CA LYS A 128 4.35 -15.88 4.96
C LYS A 128 5.57 -15.38 4.19
N LEU A 129 6.02 -14.18 4.53
CA LEU A 129 7.27 -13.65 4.02
C LEU A 129 8.43 -14.51 4.52
N ASP A 130 9.43 -14.74 3.68
CA ASP A 130 10.66 -15.36 4.14
C ASP A 130 11.47 -14.34 4.96
N ASP A 131 11.38 -14.44 6.27
CA ASP A 131 12.03 -13.53 7.22
C ASP A 131 13.56 -13.54 7.10
N THR A 132 14.15 -14.55 6.49
CA THR A 132 15.63 -14.69 6.34
C THR A 132 16.20 -13.91 5.17
N MET A 133 15.37 -13.60 4.18
CA MET A 133 15.75 -12.85 2.98
C MET A 133 15.94 -11.35 3.25
N ARG A 134 16.74 -10.70 2.39
CA ARG A 134 16.77 -9.24 2.34
C ARG A 134 15.57 -8.72 1.57
N VAL A 135 15.10 -7.55 1.96
CA VAL A 135 13.96 -6.89 1.31
C VAL A 135 14.13 -6.76 -0.20
N ILE A 136 15.32 -6.33 -0.64
CA ILE A 136 15.63 -6.15 -2.07
C ILE A 136 15.66 -7.49 -2.82
N ASP A 137 16.19 -8.54 -2.22
CA ASP A 137 16.31 -9.85 -2.86
C ASP A 137 14.91 -10.48 -3.02
N TYR A 138 14.04 -10.36 -2.02
CA TYR A 138 12.66 -10.81 -2.06
C TYR A 138 11.85 -10.18 -3.21
N ILE A 139 12.04 -8.88 -3.44
CA ILE A 139 11.36 -8.19 -4.55
C ILE A 139 11.97 -8.56 -5.89
N LYS A 140 13.29 -8.73 -5.97
CA LYS A 140 13.98 -9.14 -7.21
C LYS A 140 13.59 -10.54 -7.68
N GLU A 141 13.20 -11.44 -6.78
CA GLU A 141 12.66 -12.75 -7.18
C GLU A 141 11.38 -12.61 -8.01
N THR A 142 10.57 -11.58 -7.75
CA THR A 142 9.35 -11.31 -8.53
C THR A 142 9.70 -10.62 -9.86
N ALA A 143 10.42 -9.50 -9.79
CA ALA A 143 10.90 -8.79 -10.96
C ALA A 143 12.10 -7.88 -10.62
N GLU A 144 13.15 -7.93 -11.43
CA GLU A 144 14.28 -7.01 -11.29
C GLU A 144 13.95 -5.62 -11.85
N PHE A 145 13.13 -5.57 -12.90
CA PHE A 145 12.64 -4.35 -13.54
C PHE A 145 11.16 -4.47 -13.85
N VAL A 146 10.43 -3.38 -13.67
CA VAL A 146 9.01 -3.30 -13.97
C VAL A 146 8.76 -2.16 -14.96
N ARG A 147 7.88 -2.39 -15.93
CA ARG A 147 7.47 -1.38 -16.89
C ARG A 147 6.37 -0.50 -16.25
N THR A 148 6.64 0.79 -16.17
CA THR A 148 5.68 1.81 -15.72
C THR A 148 5.44 2.82 -16.84
N ASP A 149 4.50 3.73 -16.67
CA ASP A 149 4.25 4.83 -17.63
C ASP A 149 5.48 5.73 -17.82
N GLU A 150 6.35 5.81 -16.84
CA GLU A 150 7.62 6.55 -16.89
C GLU A 150 8.76 5.77 -17.56
N GLY A 151 8.52 4.49 -17.94
CA GLY A 151 9.51 3.60 -18.53
C GLY A 151 9.89 2.42 -17.63
N LEU A 152 11.09 1.90 -17.83
CA LEU A 152 11.59 0.73 -17.08
C LEU A 152 12.16 1.18 -15.73
N VAL A 153 11.59 0.70 -14.64
CA VAL A 153 11.97 1.06 -13.26
C VAL A 153 12.54 -0.17 -12.54
N SER A 154 13.67 -0.02 -11.87
CA SER A 154 14.28 -1.10 -11.11
C SER A 154 13.55 -1.41 -9.80
N ALA A 155 13.71 -2.64 -9.29
CA ALA A 155 13.19 -3.07 -8.00
C ALA A 155 13.60 -2.12 -6.85
N SER A 156 14.86 -1.66 -6.83
CA SER A 156 15.34 -0.70 -5.82
C SER A 156 14.58 0.62 -5.88
N LYS A 157 14.32 1.14 -7.07
CA LYS A 157 13.56 2.39 -7.25
C LYS A 157 12.09 2.24 -6.87
N MET A 158 11.50 1.06 -7.14
CA MET A 158 10.15 0.75 -6.68
C MET A 158 10.08 0.67 -5.15
N LEU A 159 11.07 0.07 -4.50
CA LEU A 159 11.19 0.04 -3.05
C LEU A 159 11.28 1.46 -2.45
N GLU A 160 12.06 2.37 -3.05
CA GLU A 160 12.12 3.77 -2.63
C GLU A 160 10.74 4.43 -2.68
N ARG A 161 9.98 4.22 -3.77
CA ARG A 161 8.60 4.74 -3.91
C ARG A 161 7.67 4.20 -2.81
N PHE A 162 7.96 3.00 -2.30
CA PHE A 162 7.24 2.37 -1.19
C PHE A 162 7.86 2.63 0.17
N LEU A 163 8.69 3.67 0.27
CA LEU A 163 9.30 4.16 1.52
C LEU A 163 10.26 3.14 2.17
N PHE A 164 10.98 2.40 1.36
CA PHE A 164 12.11 1.58 1.78
C PHE A 164 13.39 2.29 1.35
N ASP A 165 14.04 2.95 2.29
CA ASP A 165 15.36 3.56 2.06
C ASP A 165 16.43 2.50 1.80
N SER A 166 17.62 2.92 1.39
CA SER A 166 18.71 2.01 1.07
C SER A 166 19.09 1.10 2.25
N THR A 167 18.97 1.58 3.48
CA THR A 167 19.27 0.79 4.68
C THR A 167 18.26 -0.34 4.87
N LEU A 168 16.96 -0.02 4.74
CA LEU A 168 15.89 -1.00 4.85
C LEU A 168 15.92 -2.00 3.69
N GLN A 169 16.25 -1.57 2.47
CA GLN A 169 16.33 -2.46 1.30
C GLN A 169 17.32 -3.61 1.50
N TYR A 170 18.45 -3.35 2.16
CA TYR A 170 19.48 -4.36 2.43
C TYR A 170 19.32 -5.03 3.80
N SER A 171 18.32 -4.67 4.60
CA SER A 171 18.00 -5.34 5.85
C SER A 171 17.23 -6.64 5.60
N LYS A 172 17.25 -7.55 6.57
CA LYS A 172 16.42 -8.75 6.54
C LYS A 172 14.95 -8.40 6.84
N ILE A 173 14.03 -9.15 6.23
CA ILE A 173 12.58 -9.00 6.39
C ILE A 173 12.16 -9.19 7.85
N GLU A 174 12.85 -10.02 8.64
CA GLU A 174 12.59 -10.20 10.07
C GLU A 174 12.64 -8.89 10.87
N LYS A 175 13.46 -7.92 10.43
CA LYS A 175 13.63 -6.62 11.10
C LYS A 175 12.56 -5.59 10.78
N LEU A 176 11.71 -5.88 9.81
CA LEU A 176 10.65 -4.99 9.40
C LEU A 176 9.51 -4.99 10.42
N SER A 177 8.94 -3.82 10.67
CA SER A 177 7.67 -3.67 11.37
C SER A 177 6.51 -4.32 10.60
N GLY A 178 5.41 -4.63 11.29
CA GLY A 178 4.22 -5.19 10.64
C GLY A 178 3.67 -4.33 9.50
N GLY A 179 3.74 -3.00 9.62
CA GLY A 179 3.33 -2.07 8.57
C GLY A 179 4.27 -2.09 7.36
N GLU A 180 5.58 -2.22 7.56
CA GLU A 180 6.57 -2.37 6.50
C GLU A 180 6.42 -3.71 5.78
N LYS A 181 6.23 -4.81 6.51
CA LYS A 181 5.93 -6.12 5.92
C LYS A 181 4.69 -6.07 5.03
N ARG A 182 3.63 -5.37 5.46
CA ARG A 182 2.43 -5.18 4.64
C ARG A 182 2.70 -4.37 3.37
N ARG A 183 3.48 -3.29 3.46
CA ARG A 183 3.87 -2.49 2.29
C ARG A 183 4.73 -3.29 1.32
N LEU A 184 5.66 -4.11 1.85
CA LEU A 184 6.49 -5.00 1.04
C LEU A 184 5.65 -6.03 0.27
N TYR A 185 4.69 -6.63 0.94
CA TYR A 185 3.76 -7.59 0.32
C TYR A 185 2.89 -6.91 -0.76
N LEU A 186 2.38 -5.72 -0.48
CA LEU A 186 1.65 -4.95 -1.49
C LEU A 186 2.51 -4.63 -2.71
N LEU A 187 3.76 -4.23 -2.50
CA LEU A 187 4.70 -3.96 -3.58
C LEU A 187 4.95 -5.21 -4.44
N LYS A 188 5.15 -6.38 -3.81
CA LYS A 188 5.32 -7.65 -4.53
C LYS A 188 4.14 -7.89 -5.48
N ILE A 189 2.91 -7.85 -4.97
CA ILE A 189 1.69 -8.04 -5.77
C ILE A 189 1.61 -7.05 -6.95
N LEU A 190 2.02 -5.81 -6.74
CA LEU A 190 2.00 -4.81 -7.82
C LEU A 190 3.09 -5.04 -8.87
N MET A 191 4.12 -5.81 -8.57
CA MET A 191 5.22 -6.10 -9.49
C MET A 191 5.03 -7.42 -10.26
N GLU A 192 4.08 -8.29 -9.86
CA GLU A 192 3.65 -9.50 -10.58
C GLU A 192 2.84 -9.17 -11.84
#